data_6f6f02da138f95a39ed5f84c304269af
#
_entry.id   6f6f02da138f95a39ed5f84c304269af
#
_cell.length_a   1.000
_cell.length_b   1.000
_cell.length_c   1.000
_cell.angle_alpha   90.00
_cell.angle_beta   90.00
_cell.angle_gamma   90.00
#
_symmetry.space_group_name_H-M   'P 1'
#
loop_
_entity.id
_entity.type
_entity.pdbx_description
1 polymer ?
#
loop_
_entity_poly.entity_id
_entity_poly.type
_entity_poly.pdbx_seq_one_letter_code
_entity_poly.pdbx_strand_id
1 'polypeptide(L)'
;MQIIKCLSKLLVFICPFVATAQSTFLPQGDKGYQFMERLEIKEQTNTNLNFSTLKPFNRRYIVEQAEFLDSIYRMGLNGVPDSAGNHLTLTKVDEYNMQSFLMNNTEWVTGAKDGFVSKQPILKSLYLTKPNLIEVNKKDFFLAINPILQLFAGKERGYDELIYLNTRGINARGMISKKIGFFTSITDNQERGPRFAQQKIKDLRAVPGVGFYKPFKTSGVDYFDARGYITFNAAKYVDIQFGFDKNFIGNGYRSLFLSDWSNSYLFLKLNTRIWKFNYQNLFMELTPQYQKTGDTLLDKKYAAMHHLSINLTKWLNVGLFEGIIFGRKNHFEFQYLNPIIFYRHVEGTIGSPDNALAGFDFKANVAHHLQFYGQLMLDEFKLSQIRANTGWWANKWGVQLGAKYVDAFGVPNLDLQVESNRVRPFTYSHFSTVSNYTHYNQPLAHPLGANFQELIGILRYQPAPRWYVNARIIYYTQGLDSLTGRNFGSNPFLDNRTRNSDYGYDLGSGRKAKCFNGQAQISYEVRENLYFDLTAQQRNFKVEGSSQNTTLVTAGIRLNILKRDYDY
;
A
#
# COMPACT_ATOMS: atom_id res chain seq x y z
N MET A 1 -37.69 -28.75 32.42
CA MET A 1 -37.38 -27.51 33.16
C MET A 1 -35.93 -27.44 33.70
N GLN A 2 -35.04 -28.36 33.29
CA GLN A 2 -33.60 -28.33 33.66
C GLN A 2 -32.65 -27.89 32.53
N ILE A 3 -33.10 -27.82 31.29
CA ILE A 3 -32.28 -27.42 30.14
C ILE A 3 -32.17 -25.87 30.03
N ILE A 4 -33.12 -25.13 30.55
CA ILE A 4 -33.12 -23.65 30.51
C ILE A 4 -32.17 -23.06 31.59
N LYS A 5 -31.84 -23.79 32.65
CA LYS A 5 -30.90 -23.36 33.69
C LYS A 5 -29.42 -23.54 33.31
N CYS A 6 -29.10 -24.32 32.28
CA CYS A 6 -27.73 -24.44 31.77
C CYS A 6 -27.35 -23.35 30.75
N LEU A 7 -28.32 -22.82 29.99
CA LEU A 7 -28.04 -21.72 29.05
C LEU A 7 -27.85 -20.36 29.71
N SER A 8 -28.38 -20.15 30.92
CA SER A 8 -28.19 -18.89 31.65
C SER A 8 -26.84 -18.78 32.37
N LYS A 9 -26.05 -19.86 32.47
CA LYS A 9 -24.69 -19.82 33.03
C LYS A 9 -23.58 -19.68 31.99
N LEU A 10 -23.89 -19.73 30.69
CA LEU A 10 -22.93 -19.54 29.61
C LEU A 10 -22.83 -18.06 29.15
N LEU A 11 -23.62 -17.17 29.76
CA LEU A 11 -23.69 -15.76 29.33
C LEU A 11 -23.05 -14.79 30.32
N VAL A 12 -22.24 -15.24 31.29
CA VAL A 12 -21.60 -14.37 32.29
C VAL A 12 -20.09 -14.63 32.36
N PHE A 13 -19.41 -14.64 31.22
CA PHE A 13 -17.99 -14.30 31.14
C PHE A 13 -17.78 -13.13 30.17
N ILE A 14 -18.58 -12.07 30.31
CA ILE A 14 -18.18 -10.76 29.88
C ILE A 14 -17.24 -10.25 30.96
N CYS A 15 -15.98 -10.66 30.91
CA CYS A 15 -14.92 -9.91 31.56
C CYS A 15 -15.10 -8.44 31.16
N PRO A 16 -15.04 -7.47 32.08
CA PRO A 16 -14.95 -6.08 31.72
C PRO A 16 -13.61 -5.90 30.99
N PHE A 17 -13.63 -6.10 29.67
CA PHE A 17 -12.51 -5.72 28.83
C PHE A 17 -12.31 -4.23 29.05
N VAL A 18 -11.22 -3.85 29.68
CA VAL A 18 -10.72 -2.49 29.63
C VAL A 18 -10.33 -2.28 28.16
N ALA A 19 -11.33 -1.95 27.35
CA ALA A 19 -11.14 -1.66 25.95
C ALA A 19 -10.28 -0.41 25.87
N THR A 20 -9.05 -0.55 25.46
CA THR A 20 -8.18 0.58 25.12
C THR A 20 -8.72 1.25 23.86
N ALA A 21 -8.46 2.54 23.70
CA ALA A 21 -8.98 3.32 22.59
C ALA A 21 -8.57 2.73 21.22
N GLN A 22 -9.54 2.54 20.31
CA GLN A 22 -9.32 2.06 18.95
C GLN A 22 -9.33 3.20 17.94
N SER A 23 -8.53 3.07 16.87
CA SER A 23 -8.28 4.09 15.88
C SER A 23 -8.63 3.65 14.46
N THR A 24 -8.88 4.62 13.59
CA THR A 24 -8.87 4.42 12.14
C THR A 24 -7.44 4.41 11.61
N PHE A 25 -7.29 4.07 10.34
CA PHE A 25 -5.99 4.02 9.67
C PHE A 25 -5.79 5.22 8.73
N LEU A 26 -4.54 5.61 8.55
CA LEU A 26 -4.16 6.63 7.58
C LEU A 26 -4.27 6.04 6.16
N PRO A 27 -5.06 6.63 5.24
CA PRO A 27 -5.15 6.12 3.87
C PRO A 27 -3.79 6.03 3.21
N GLN A 28 -3.53 4.94 2.48
CA GLN A 28 -2.25 4.76 1.81
C GLN A 28 -1.98 5.93 0.86
N GLY A 29 -0.72 6.40 0.90
CA GLY A 29 -0.22 7.52 0.12
C GLY A 29 -0.66 8.91 0.59
N ASP A 30 -1.34 9.04 1.73
CA ASP A 30 -1.49 10.34 2.41
C ASP A 30 -0.12 11.02 2.57
N LYS A 31 -0.08 12.36 2.50
CA LYS A 31 1.17 13.13 2.71
C LYS A 31 1.87 12.83 4.03
N GLY A 32 1.12 12.38 5.02
CA GLY A 32 1.63 11.95 6.31
C GLY A 32 2.57 10.75 6.24
N TYR A 33 2.48 9.89 5.21
CA TYR A 33 3.43 8.77 5.05
C TYR A 33 4.85 9.24 4.85
N GLN A 34 5.08 10.18 3.92
CA GLN A 34 6.41 10.72 3.66
C GLN A 34 6.95 11.43 4.91
N PHE A 35 6.11 12.21 5.58
CA PHE A 35 6.50 12.90 6.80
C PHE A 35 6.90 11.91 7.91
N MET A 36 6.11 10.85 8.15
CA MET A 36 6.43 9.83 9.15
C MET A 36 7.68 9.04 8.81
N GLU A 37 7.93 8.71 7.54
CA GLU A 37 9.17 8.09 7.09
C GLU A 37 10.40 8.99 7.35
N ARG A 38 10.30 10.29 7.11
CA ARG A 38 11.36 11.26 7.43
C ARG A 38 11.64 11.29 8.93
N LEU A 39 10.60 11.36 9.77
CA LEU A 39 10.76 11.34 11.22
C LEU A 39 11.40 10.04 11.71
N GLU A 40 10.98 8.89 11.18
CA GLU A 40 11.58 7.59 11.51
C GLU A 40 13.08 7.56 11.23
N ILE A 41 13.51 8.07 10.08
CA ILE A 41 14.92 8.09 9.67
C ILE A 41 15.73 9.08 10.52
N LYS A 42 15.20 10.28 10.73
CA LYS A 42 15.85 11.33 11.55
C LYS A 42 16.01 10.90 13.02
N GLU A 43 15.00 10.25 13.58
CA GLU A 43 15.03 9.71 14.93
C GLU A 43 15.94 8.48 15.06
N GLN A 44 16.08 7.71 13.99
CA GLN A 44 16.89 6.48 13.89
C GLN A 44 16.58 5.41 14.95
N THR A 45 16.44 5.81 16.22
CA THR A 45 16.33 4.90 17.38
C THR A 45 14.94 4.82 17.99
N ASN A 46 13.93 5.39 17.34
CA ASN A 46 12.54 5.31 17.80
C ASN A 46 11.92 3.95 17.44
N THR A 47 11.87 3.06 18.44
CA THR A 47 11.37 1.69 18.26
C THR A 47 9.89 1.62 17.88
N ASN A 48 9.09 2.66 18.18
CA ASN A 48 7.69 2.71 17.80
C ASN A 48 7.50 3.04 16.32
N LEU A 49 8.31 3.95 15.78
CA LEU A 49 8.29 4.28 14.35
C LEU A 49 8.85 3.14 13.49
N ASN A 50 9.77 2.32 14.02
CA ASN A 50 10.33 1.18 13.30
C ASN A 50 9.30 0.11 12.89
N PHE A 51 8.07 0.13 13.40
CA PHE A 51 6.99 -0.77 12.94
C PHE A 51 6.22 -0.22 11.74
N SER A 52 6.90 0.41 10.78
CA SER A 52 6.31 1.04 9.59
C SER A 52 6.21 0.11 8.36
N THR A 53 6.64 -1.14 8.46
CA THR A 53 6.58 -2.12 7.36
C THR A 53 5.15 -2.47 6.97
N LEU A 54 4.24 -2.50 7.93
CA LEU A 54 2.82 -2.81 7.71
C LEU A 54 2.00 -1.54 7.47
N LYS A 55 1.31 -1.47 6.34
CA LYS A 55 0.44 -0.33 5.98
C LYS A 55 -0.98 -0.84 5.69
N PRO A 56 -2.00 -0.03 5.92
CA PRO A 56 -2.00 1.37 6.38
C PRO A 56 -1.62 1.53 7.86
N PHE A 57 -1.07 2.71 8.20
CA PHE A 57 -0.67 3.04 9.57
C PHE A 57 -1.88 3.32 10.47
N ASN A 58 -1.89 2.76 11.66
CA ASN A 58 -2.85 3.11 12.70
C ASN A 58 -2.63 4.56 13.16
N ARG A 59 -3.65 5.43 13.01
CA ARG A 59 -3.56 6.87 13.31
C ARG A 59 -3.14 7.15 14.74
N ARG A 60 -3.68 6.40 15.69
CA ARG A 60 -3.35 6.59 17.10
C ARG A 60 -1.85 6.47 17.33
N TYR A 61 -1.25 5.36 16.91
CA TYR A 61 0.18 5.12 17.17
C TYR A 61 1.08 6.17 16.51
N ILE A 62 0.79 6.57 15.28
CA ILE A 62 1.62 7.56 14.58
C ILE A 62 1.41 8.98 15.10
N VAL A 63 0.21 9.33 15.55
CA VAL A 63 -0.06 10.66 16.14
C VAL A 63 0.57 10.77 17.53
N GLU A 64 0.48 9.74 18.36
CA GLU A 64 1.18 9.69 19.66
C GLU A 64 2.69 9.91 19.48
N GLN A 65 3.30 9.32 18.44
CA GLN A 65 4.73 9.54 18.15
C GLN A 65 5.01 10.95 17.61
N ALA A 66 4.19 11.45 16.70
CA ALA A 66 4.35 12.80 16.15
C ALA A 66 4.20 13.88 17.24
N GLU A 67 3.21 13.74 18.12
CA GLU A 67 2.98 14.69 19.24
C GLU A 67 4.14 14.63 20.26
N PHE A 68 4.65 13.44 20.55
CA PHE A 68 5.83 13.27 21.39
C PHE A 68 7.06 13.97 20.78
N LEU A 69 7.32 13.79 19.49
CA LEU A 69 8.44 14.42 18.81
C LEU A 69 8.28 15.94 18.67
N ASP A 70 7.05 16.44 18.45
CA ASP A 70 6.76 17.89 18.49
C ASP A 70 7.08 18.48 19.88
N SER A 71 6.79 17.74 20.95
CA SER A 71 7.10 18.18 22.32
C SER A 71 8.62 18.24 22.58
N ILE A 72 9.39 17.23 22.15
CA ILE A 72 10.86 17.22 22.27
C ILE A 72 11.46 18.37 21.46
N TYR A 73 11.00 18.59 20.24
CA TYR A 73 11.46 19.69 19.40
C TYR A 73 11.23 21.05 20.08
N ARG A 74 10.05 21.27 20.66
CA ARG A 74 9.74 22.52 21.38
C ARG A 74 10.57 22.69 22.64
N MET A 75 10.89 21.60 23.35
CA MET A 75 11.84 21.64 24.49
C MET A 75 13.23 22.03 24.01
N GLY A 76 13.72 21.48 22.90
CA GLY A 76 14.99 21.82 22.28
C GLY A 76 15.10 23.30 21.87
N LEU A 77 14.04 23.88 21.34
CA LEU A 77 13.97 25.34 21.05
C LEU A 77 14.13 26.18 22.32
N ASN A 78 13.72 25.67 23.48
CA ASN A 78 13.87 26.31 24.79
C ASN A 78 15.18 25.97 25.48
N GLY A 79 16.13 25.29 24.78
CA GLY A 79 17.43 24.90 25.31
C GLY A 79 17.41 23.68 26.22
N VAL A 80 16.29 22.91 26.25
CA VAL A 80 16.17 21.69 27.04
C VAL A 80 16.42 20.48 26.11
N PRO A 81 17.54 19.72 26.28
CA PRO A 81 17.80 18.51 25.51
C PRO A 81 16.83 17.39 25.91
N ASP A 82 16.69 16.38 25.05
CA ASP A 82 16.00 15.14 25.41
C ASP A 82 16.76 14.33 26.49
N SER A 83 16.18 13.23 26.95
CA SER A 83 16.79 12.35 27.95
C SER A 83 18.11 11.71 27.52
N ALA A 84 18.46 11.76 26.24
CA ALA A 84 19.73 11.31 25.68
C ALA A 84 20.71 12.45 25.35
N GLY A 85 20.34 13.71 25.65
CA GLY A 85 21.17 14.87 25.36
C GLY A 85 21.11 15.35 23.91
N ASN A 86 20.19 14.82 23.09
CA ASN A 86 20.03 15.19 21.69
C ASN A 86 18.93 16.24 21.51
N HIS A 87 19.05 17.01 20.45
CA HIS A 87 18.02 17.92 19.99
C HIS A 87 17.51 17.47 18.60
N LEU A 88 16.22 17.14 18.50
CA LEU A 88 15.61 16.93 17.21
C LEU A 88 15.58 18.26 16.45
N THR A 89 16.26 18.34 15.32
CA THR A 89 16.28 19.52 14.47
C THR A 89 15.22 19.36 13.38
N LEU A 90 14.23 20.23 13.38
CA LEU A 90 13.22 20.32 12.34
C LEU A 90 13.44 21.58 11.50
N THR A 91 13.21 21.48 10.22
CA THR A 91 13.15 22.64 9.33
C THR A 91 11.79 23.33 9.45
N LYS A 92 11.65 24.56 8.96
CA LYS A 92 10.34 25.23 8.86
C LYS A 92 9.31 24.42 8.07
N VAL A 93 9.78 23.61 7.13
CA VAL A 93 8.94 22.70 6.34
C VAL A 93 8.52 21.48 7.17
N ASP A 94 9.45 20.91 7.94
CA ASP A 94 9.11 19.80 8.86
C ASP A 94 8.11 20.28 9.94
N GLU A 95 8.24 21.51 10.46
CA GLU A 95 7.25 22.09 11.38
C GLU A 95 5.88 22.24 10.72
N TYR A 96 5.84 22.75 9.49
CA TYR A 96 4.60 22.86 8.72
C TYR A 96 3.95 21.49 8.52
N ASN A 97 4.74 20.48 8.15
CA ASN A 97 4.26 19.11 7.94
C ASN A 97 3.79 18.48 9.24
N MET A 98 4.48 18.72 10.38
CA MET A 98 4.07 18.29 11.71
C MET A 98 2.70 18.87 12.08
N GLN A 99 2.54 20.19 11.95
CA GLN A 99 1.27 20.87 12.26
C GLN A 99 0.14 20.40 11.34
N SER A 100 0.42 20.25 10.04
CA SER A 100 -0.53 19.70 9.08
C SER A 100 -0.93 18.26 9.43
N PHE A 101 0.04 17.42 9.79
CA PHE A 101 -0.20 16.04 10.19
C PHE A 101 -1.08 15.95 11.46
N LEU A 102 -0.75 16.71 12.50
CA LEU A 102 -1.53 16.74 13.73
C LEU A 102 -2.94 17.28 13.49
N MET A 103 -3.06 18.33 12.69
CA MET A 103 -4.33 18.95 12.34
C MET A 103 -5.26 18.01 11.55
N ASN A 104 -4.71 17.14 10.68
CA ASN A 104 -5.48 16.12 9.96
C ASN A 104 -5.90 14.94 10.84
N ASN A 105 -5.44 14.86 12.09
CA ASN A 105 -5.66 13.76 13.03
C ASN A 105 -6.12 14.25 14.41
N THR A 106 -6.97 15.27 14.44
CA THR A 106 -7.40 15.98 15.65
C THR A 106 -7.97 15.10 16.74
N GLU A 107 -8.54 13.95 16.37
CA GLU A 107 -9.13 12.97 17.28
C GLU A 107 -8.12 12.37 18.27
N TRP A 108 -6.83 12.34 17.90
CA TRP A 108 -5.77 11.73 18.72
C TRP A 108 -4.81 12.74 19.32
N VAL A 109 -4.89 14.01 18.93
CA VAL A 109 -4.08 15.08 19.49
C VAL A 109 -4.57 15.41 20.89
N THR A 110 -3.65 15.40 21.87
CA THR A 110 -3.92 15.73 23.29
C THR A 110 -3.57 17.16 23.64
N GLY A 111 -2.62 17.76 22.93
CA GLY A 111 -2.17 19.14 23.11
C GLY A 111 -3.12 20.21 22.58
N ALA A 112 -2.63 21.45 22.53
CA ALA A 112 -3.41 22.63 22.09
C ALA A 112 -3.81 22.51 20.60
N LYS A 113 -5.07 22.86 20.30
CA LYS A 113 -5.68 22.76 18.95
C LYS A 113 -6.09 24.14 18.39
N ASP A 114 -5.70 25.23 19.03
CA ASP A 114 -6.11 26.58 18.61
C ASP A 114 -5.65 26.93 17.20
N GLY A 115 -4.49 26.43 16.79
CA GLY A 115 -3.96 26.56 15.44
C GLY A 115 -4.74 25.81 14.35
N PHE A 116 -5.62 24.88 14.72
CA PHE A 116 -6.39 24.03 13.80
C PHE A 116 -7.72 24.67 13.38
N VAL A 117 -8.20 25.63 14.15
CA VAL A 117 -9.45 26.33 13.89
C VAL A 117 -9.34 27.17 12.61
N SER A 118 -10.39 27.15 11.81
CA SER A 118 -10.48 27.96 10.59
C SER A 118 -10.80 29.42 10.94
N LYS A 119 -10.08 30.37 10.35
CA LYS A 119 -10.39 31.79 10.50
C LYS A 119 -11.65 32.22 9.73
N GLN A 120 -12.02 31.46 8.72
CA GLN A 120 -13.15 31.76 7.82
C GLN A 120 -13.93 30.48 7.50
N PRO A 121 -14.76 29.99 8.46
CA PRO A 121 -15.62 28.85 8.23
C PRO A 121 -16.70 29.19 7.19
N ILE A 122 -17.03 28.23 6.33
CA ILE A 122 -18.09 28.37 5.33
C ILE A 122 -19.45 28.23 6.02
N LEU A 123 -20.37 29.14 5.75
CA LEU A 123 -21.72 29.16 6.36
C LEU A 123 -21.71 29.06 7.89
N LYS A 124 -20.63 29.45 8.55
CA LYS A 124 -20.43 29.38 10.03
C LYS A 124 -20.53 27.96 10.63
N SER A 125 -20.68 26.92 9.81
CA SER A 125 -20.88 25.52 10.26
C SER A 125 -19.98 24.51 9.53
N LEU A 126 -19.44 24.87 8.38
CA LEU A 126 -18.55 24.03 7.57
C LEU A 126 -17.11 24.53 7.66
N TYR A 127 -16.15 23.62 7.63
CA TYR A 127 -14.72 23.92 7.82
C TYR A 127 -14.46 24.72 9.10
N LEU A 128 -15.04 24.28 10.20
CA LEU A 128 -14.72 24.82 11.53
C LEU A 128 -13.26 24.53 11.88
N THR A 129 -12.75 23.39 11.49
CA THR A 129 -11.32 23.08 11.43
C THR A 129 -10.82 23.16 9.98
N LYS A 130 -9.55 23.47 9.79
CA LYS A 130 -8.99 23.68 8.43
C LYS A 130 -9.11 22.46 7.52
N PRO A 131 -8.87 21.20 7.98
CA PRO A 131 -8.85 20.04 7.09
C PRO A 131 -10.22 19.43 6.83
N ASN A 132 -11.20 19.57 7.73
CA ASN A 132 -12.44 18.81 7.67
C ASN A 132 -13.64 19.70 7.28
N LEU A 133 -14.41 19.25 6.28
CA LEU A 133 -15.66 19.92 5.89
C LEU A 133 -16.65 19.92 7.06
N ILE A 134 -16.87 18.76 7.66
CA ILE A 134 -17.65 18.58 8.87
C ILE A 134 -16.78 17.86 9.89
N GLU A 135 -16.69 18.41 11.09
CA GLU A 135 -16.02 17.75 12.20
C GLU A 135 -16.91 17.84 13.45
N VAL A 136 -17.21 16.68 14.02
CA VAL A 136 -17.89 16.55 15.30
C VAL A 136 -16.92 15.86 16.26
N ASN A 137 -16.53 16.56 17.32
CA ASN A 137 -15.64 16.02 18.34
C ASN A 137 -16.29 16.17 19.71
N LYS A 138 -16.86 15.09 20.22
CA LYS A 138 -17.49 14.97 21.53
C LYS A 138 -16.78 13.91 22.36
N LYS A 139 -17.04 13.87 23.65
CA LYS A 139 -16.39 12.95 24.60
C LYS A 139 -16.39 11.48 24.10
N ASP A 140 -17.54 11.01 23.58
CA ASP A 140 -17.75 9.62 23.21
C ASP A 140 -18.01 9.43 21.69
N PHE A 141 -17.86 10.49 20.90
CA PHE A 141 -18.13 10.44 19.48
C PHE A 141 -17.23 11.41 18.70
N PHE A 142 -16.53 10.88 17.73
CA PHE A 142 -15.81 11.67 16.73
C PHE A 142 -16.32 11.32 15.33
N LEU A 143 -16.49 12.34 14.50
CA LEU A 143 -16.83 12.18 13.07
C LEU A 143 -16.15 13.29 12.26
N ALA A 144 -15.43 12.90 11.21
CA ALA A 144 -14.93 13.81 10.19
C ALA A 144 -15.44 13.38 8.82
N ILE A 145 -16.04 14.31 8.07
CA ILE A 145 -16.56 14.08 6.72
C ILE A 145 -15.89 15.06 5.76
N ASN A 146 -15.36 14.56 4.64
CA ASN A 146 -14.66 15.36 3.66
C ASN A 146 -15.09 15.02 2.22
N PRO A 147 -15.24 16.04 1.35
CA PRO A 147 -15.41 15.82 -0.07
C PRO A 147 -14.10 15.30 -0.68
N ILE A 148 -14.24 14.49 -1.70
CA ILE A 148 -13.15 14.02 -2.54
C ILE A 148 -13.34 14.60 -3.93
N LEU A 149 -12.29 15.21 -4.47
CA LEU A 149 -12.30 15.74 -5.83
C LEU A 149 -10.92 15.54 -6.47
N GLN A 150 -10.90 15.02 -7.70
CA GLN A 150 -9.71 15.06 -8.54
C GLN A 150 -10.13 15.36 -9.98
N LEU A 151 -9.77 16.52 -10.46
CA LEU A 151 -10.02 16.96 -11.81
C LEU A 151 -8.70 17.27 -12.46
N PHE A 152 -8.33 16.53 -13.49
CA PHE A 152 -7.22 16.94 -14.33
C PHE A 152 -7.52 16.74 -15.81
N ALA A 153 -6.82 17.51 -16.63
CA ALA A 153 -6.84 17.39 -18.07
C ALA A 153 -5.41 17.48 -18.61
N GLY A 154 -5.17 16.90 -19.78
CA GLY A 154 -3.88 16.92 -20.41
C GLY A 154 -3.87 16.43 -21.84
N LYS A 155 -2.68 16.50 -22.45
CA LYS A 155 -2.42 16.09 -23.82
C LYS A 155 -1.31 15.05 -23.87
N GLU A 156 -1.55 13.99 -24.64
CA GLU A 156 -0.52 13.05 -25.07
C GLU A 156 -0.06 13.42 -26.49
N ARG A 157 1.23 13.52 -26.71
CA ARG A 157 1.78 13.84 -28.05
C ARG A 157 1.40 12.79 -29.09
N GLY A 158 0.84 13.24 -30.22
CA GLY A 158 0.38 12.34 -31.29
C GLY A 158 -0.90 11.57 -30.92
N TYR A 159 -1.72 12.14 -30.03
CA TYR A 159 -3.05 11.65 -29.70
C TYR A 159 -4.03 12.83 -29.61
N ASP A 160 -5.05 12.83 -30.46
CA ASP A 160 -5.95 13.98 -30.61
C ASP A 160 -6.93 14.12 -29.46
N GLU A 161 -7.25 13.03 -28.80
CA GLU A 161 -8.20 12.99 -27.71
C GLU A 161 -7.63 13.58 -26.42
N LEU A 162 -8.46 14.28 -25.67
CA LEU A 162 -8.10 14.83 -24.36
C LEU A 162 -7.91 13.69 -23.34
N ILE A 163 -6.79 13.67 -22.67
CA ILE A 163 -6.57 12.86 -21.47
C ILE A 163 -7.22 13.56 -20.29
N TYR A 164 -8.04 12.87 -19.51
CA TYR A 164 -8.72 13.47 -18.36
C TYR A 164 -9.02 12.46 -17.26
N LEU A 165 -9.18 12.97 -16.06
CA LEU A 165 -9.80 12.29 -14.93
C LEU A 165 -10.78 13.25 -14.24
N ASN A 166 -11.96 12.75 -13.96
CA ASN A 166 -12.99 13.41 -13.18
C ASN A 166 -13.43 12.46 -12.07
N THR A 167 -12.86 12.64 -10.89
CA THR A 167 -13.19 11.91 -9.66
C THR A 167 -14.01 12.81 -8.75
N ARG A 168 -15.14 12.31 -8.27
CA ARG A 168 -16.01 12.97 -7.29
C ARG A 168 -16.37 11.97 -6.21
N GLY A 169 -16.40 12.41 -4.98
CA GLY A 169 -16.73 11.50 -3.90
C GLY A 169 -16.76 12.13 -2.52
N ILE A 170 -16.80 11.26 -1.54
CA ILE A 170 -16.81 11.61 -0.13
C ILE A 170 -16.05 10.56 0.67
N ASN A 171 -15.38 10.98 1.72
CA ASN A 171 -14.92 10.08 2.76
C ASN A 171 -15.46 10.51 4.12
N ALA A 172 -15.63 9.52 4.98
CA ALA A 172 -15.99 9.73 6.38
C ALA A 172 -15.17 8.79 7.25
N ARG A 173 -14.71 9.32 8.38
CA ARG A 173 -14.09 8.53 9.44
C ARG A 173 -14.64 8.94 10.79
N GLY A 174 -14.70 7.99 11.70
CA GLY A 174 -15.18 8.31 13.03
C GLY A 174 -14.84 7.26 14.07
N MET A 175 -15.20 7.58 15.31
CA MET A 175 -15.03 6.71 16.47
C MET A 175 -16.24 6.80 17.37
N ILE A 176 -16.63 5.68 17.96
CA ILE A 176 -17.69 5.56 18.96
C ILE A 176 -17.05 5.12 20.28
N SER A 177 -17.23 5.91 21.34
CA SER A 177 -16.71 5.68 22.69
C SER A 177 -15.19 5.37 22.73
N LYS A 178 -14.44 5.81 21.71
CA LYS A 178 -13.03 5.43 21.48
C LYS A 178 -12.78 3.90 21.43
N LYS A 179 -13.84 3.10 21.26
CA LYS A 179 -13.78 1.63 21.23
C LYS A 179 -13.93 1.05 19.83
N ILE A 180 -14.74 1.68 19.00
CA ILE A 180 -15.00 1.27 17.63
C ILE A 180 -14.60 2.42 16.72
N GLY A 181 -13.68 2.17 15.80
CA GLY A 181 -13.36 3.06 14.72
C GLY A 181 -14.05 2.61 13.42
N PHE A 182 -14.41 3.54 12.56
CA PHE A 182 -14.95 3.25 11.24
C PHE A 182 -14.42 4.24 10.20
N PHE A 183 -14.33 3.76 8.98
CA PHE A 183 -13.94 4.54 7.81
C PHE A 183 -14.76 4.09 6.61
N THR A 184 -15.13 5.05 5.77
CA THR A 184 -15.68 4.79 4.44
C THR A 184 -15.21 5.84 3.45
N SER A 185 -15.00 5.44 2.21
CA SER A 185 -14.64 6.31 1.09
C SER A 185 -15.34 5.81 -0.15
N ILE A 186 -15.98 6.70 -0.87
CA ILE A 186 -16.76 6.38 -2.05
C ILE A 186 -16.41 7.40 -3.13
N THR A 187 -15.99 6.95 -4.30
CA THR A 187 -15.70 7.81 -5.45
C THR A 187 -16.30 7.27 -6.73
N ASP A 188 -16.83 8.18 -7.52
CA ASP A 188 -17.26 7.99 -8.91
C ASP A 188 -16.21 8.60 -9.83
N ASN A 189 -15.75 7.84 -10.82
CA ASN A 189 -14.57 8.17 -11.61
C ASN A 189 -14.83 8.02 -13.10
N GLN A 190 -14.55 9.06 -13.85
CA GLN A 190 -14.55 9.04 -15.32
C GLN A 190 -13.14 9.37 -15.80
N GLU A 191 -12.51 8.40 -16.47
CA GLU A 191 -11.10 8.47 -16.82
C GLU A 191 -10.86 8.15 -18.29
N ARG A 192 -10.07 8.97 -18.96
CA ARG A 192 -9.34 8.61 -20.17
C ARG A 192 -7.85 8.80 -19.87
N GLY A 193 -7.17 7.71 -19.56
CA GLY A 193 -5.73 7.68 -19.36
C GLY A 193 -4.94 7.74 -20.67
N PRO A 194 -3.60 7.84 -20.63
CA PRO A 194 -2.75 7.73 -21.81
C PRO A 194 -2.94 6.39 -22.52
N ARG A 195 -2.60 6.32 -23.81
CA ARG A 195 -2.85 5.13 -24.66
C ARG A 195 -2.32 3.82 -24.06
N PHE A 196 -1.16 3.84 -23.44
CA PHE A 196 -0.62 2.62 -22.80
C PHE A 196 -1.46 2.18 -21.59
N ALA A 197 -2.04 3.13 -20.83
CA ALA A 197 -2.95 2.81 -19.73
C ALA A 197 -4.28 2.26 -20.23
N GLN A 198 -4.82 2.84 -21.30
CA GLN A 198 -6.02 2.31 -21.98
C GLN A 198 -5.77 0.87 -22.47
N GLN A 199 -4.59 0.58 -23.06
CA GLN A 199 -4.22 -0.77 -23.48
C GLN A 199 -4.11 -1.72 -22.29
N LYS A 200 -3.47 -1.29 -21.18
CA LYS A 200 -3.36 -2.08 -19.95
C LYS A 200 -4.73 -2.45 -19.38
N ILE A 201 -5.69 -1.52 -19.39
CA ILE A 201 -7.08 -1.78 -18.96
C ILE A 201 -7.72 -2.87 -19.84
N LYS A 202 -7.53 -2.82 -21.16
CA LYS A 202 -8.03 -3.84 -22.09
C LYS A 202 -7.39 -5.21 -21.83
N ASP A 203 -6.07 -5.25 -21.63
CA ASP A 203 -5.32 -6.49 -21.40
C ASP A 203 -5.72 -7.16 -20.09
N LEU A 204 -5.86 -6.37 -19.03
CA LEU A 204 -6.27 -6.84 -17.71
C LEU A 204 -7.80 -7.05 -17.61
N ARG A 205 -8.59 -6.43 -18.49
CA ARG A 205 -10.06 -6.29 -18.34
C ARG A 205 -10.46 -5.67 -16.99
N ALA A 206 -9.61 -4.83 -16.45
CA ALA A 206 -9.76 -4.18 -15.17
C ALA A 206 -9.01 -2.84 -15.18
N VAL A 207 -9.55 -1.84 -14.49
CA VAL A 207 -8.81 -0.60 -14.22
C VAL A 207 -7.72 -0.91 -13.17
N PRO A 208 -6.44 -0.65 -13.48
CA PRO A 208 -5.35 -0.90 -12.55
C PRO A 208 -5.59 -0.24 -11.20
N GLY A 209 -5.50 -1.04 -10.13
CA GLY A 209 -5.74 -0.59 -8.75
C GLY A 209 -7.19 -0.51 -8.32
N VAL A 210 -8.18 -0.72 -9.23
CA VAL A 210 -9.61 -0.62 -8.91
C VAL A 210 -10.38 -1.87 -9.30
N GLY A 211 -10.31 -2.30 -10.55
CA GLY A 211 -11.01 -3.49 -11.02
C GLY A 211 -12.08 -3.18 -12.07
N PHE A 212 -13.34 -3.49 -11.76
CA PHE A 212 -14.44 -3.39 -12.71
C PHE A 212 -14.67 -1.96 -13.24
N TYR A 213 -15.01 -1.88 -14.53
CA TYR A 213 -15.33 -0.62 -15.19
C TYR A 213 -16.43 -0.81 -16.26
N LYS A 214 -17.03 0.29 -16.65
CA LYS A 214 -17.89 0.42 -17.84
C LYS A 214 -17.19 1.26 -18.90
N PRO A 215 -17.34 0.98 -20.19
CA PRO A 215 -16.91 1.90 -21.24
C PRO A 215 -17.59 3.26 -21.08
N PHE A 216 -16.83 4.33 -21.31
CA PHE A 216 -17.32 5.70 -21.25
C PHE A 216 -16.82 6.50 -22.45
N LYS A 217 -17.74 7.06 -23.26
CA LYS A 217 -17.41 7.70 -24.53
C LYS A 217 -16.60 6.77 -25.45
N THR A 218 -15.75 7.31 -26.32
CA THR A 218 -15.04 6.54 -27.35
C THR A 218 -13.93 5.65 -26.76
N SER A 219 -13.18 6.14 -25.75
CA SER A 219 -11.98 5.46 -25.25
C SER A 219 -11.75 5.65 -23.76
N GLY A 220 -12.71 6.22 -23.05
CA GLY A 220 -12.69 6.37 -21.60
C GLY A 220 -13.33 5.20 -20.88
N VAL A 221 -13.18 5.21 -19.57
CA VAL A 221 -13.78 4.27 -18.63
C VAL A 221 -14.51 5.03 -17.52
N ASP A 222 -15.57 4.41 -17.03
CA ASP A 222 -16.34 4.86 -15.87
C ASP A 222 -16.28 3.75 -14.83
N TYR A 223 -15.89 4.10 -13.61
CA TYR A 223 -15.74 3.13 -12.54
C TYR A 223 -15.99 3.73 -11.17
N PHE A 224 -16.43 2.88 -10.27
CA PHE A 224 -16.74 3.19 -8.90
C PHE A 224 -15.71 2.57 -7.98
N ASP A 225 -15.11 3.34 -7.05
CA ASP A 225 -14.22 2.82 -6.01
C ASP A 225 -14.85 3.09 -4.64
N ALA A 226 -15.21 2.04 -3.94
CA ALA A 226 -15.79 2.09 -2.62
C ALA A 226 -14.94 1.26 -1.65
N ARG A 227 -14.58 1.86 -0.53
CA ARG A 227 -13.78 1.23 0.53
C ARG A 227 -14.42 1.51 1.87
N GLY A 228 -14.27 0.59 2.80
CA GLY A 228 -14.78 0.80 4.13
C GLY A 228 -14.36 -0.30 5.09
N TYR A 229 -14.19 0.05 6.36
CA TYR A 229 -13.85 -0.90 7.40
C TYR A 229 -14.35 -0.43 8.77
N ILE A 230 -14.46 -1.38 9.67
CA ILE A 230 -14.60 -1.17 11.10
C ILE A 230 -13.38 -1.70 11.83
N THR A 231 -13.06 -1.10 12.98
CA THR A 231 -11.93 -1.50 13.82
C THR A 231 -12.35 -1.53 15.28
N PHE A 232 -11.79 -2.46 16.04
CA PHE A 232 -11.96 -2.50 17.49
C PHE A 232 -10.78 -3.19 18.17
N ASN A 233 -10.50 -2.83 19.42
CA ASN A 233 -9.53 -3.55 20.23
C ASN A 233 -10.19 -4.75 20.89
N ALA A 234 -9.68 -5.94 20.60
CA ALA A 234 -10.09 -7.15 21.31
C ALA A 234 -9.41 -7.27 22.67
N ALA A 235 -8.18 -6.74 22.80
CA ALA A 235 -7.40 -6.72 24.02
C ALA A 235 -6.36 -5.59 23.96
N LYS A 236 -5.67 -5.29 25.07
CA LYS A 236 -4.67 -4.21 25.19
C LYS A 236 -3.66 -4.13 24.03
N TYR A 237 -3.30 -5.27 23.45
CA TYR A 237 -2.25 -5.38 22.42
C TYR A 237 -2.77 -5.93 21.08
N VAL A 238 -4.09 -6.17 20.97
CA VAL A 238 -4.68 -6.83 19.80
C VAL A 238 -5.74 -5.93 19.17
N ASP A 239 -5.42 -5.42 18.00
CA ASP A 239 -6.31 -4.65 17.14
C ASP A 239 -6.96 -5.58 16.10
N ILE A 240 -8.26 -5.47 15.92
CA ILE A 240 -9.01 -6.17 14.89
C ILE A 240 -9.56 -5.16 13.89
N GLN A 241 -9.39 -5.47 12.60
CA GLN A 241 -9.99 -4.71 11.50
C GLN A 241 -10.72 -5.66 10.56
N PHE A 242 -11.97 -5.35 10.26
CA PHE A 242 -12.77 -6.03 9.26
C PHE A 242 -13.27 -5.04 8.22
N GLY A 243 -13.09 -5.33 6.95
CA GLY A 243 -13.52 -4.39 5.91
C GLY A 243 -13.11 -4.78 4.51
N PHE A 244 -13.42 -3.87 3.58
CA PHE A 244 -13.08 -3.93 2.17
C PHE A 244 -12.13 -2.76 1.84
N ASP A 245 -10.86 -3.04 1.70
CA ASP A 245 -9.80 -2.06 1.45
C ASP A 245 -8.52 -2.77 1.02
N LYS A 246 -7.40 -2.05 0.98
CA LYS A 246 -6.08 -2.54 0.61
C LYS A 246 -5.14 -2.61 1.82
N ASN A 247 -4.20 -3.53 1.76
CA ASN A 247 -3.07 -3.62 2.69
C ASN A 247 -1.76 -3.64 1.89
N PHE A 248 -0.66 -3.27 2.55
CA PHE A 248 0.67 -3.26 1.96
C PHE A 248 1.69 -3.75 3.00
N ILE A 249 2.58 -4.63 2.60
CA ILE A 249 3.64 -5.18 3.45
C ILE A 249 4.99 -4.86 2.80
N GLY A 250 5.71 -3.87 3.33
CA GLY A 250 7.02 -3.47 2.80
C GLY A 250 7.44 -2.07 3.18
N ASN A 251 8.71 -1.75 2.90
CA ASN A 251 9.33 -0.45 3.14
C ASN A 251 9.67 0.28 1.84
N GLY A 252 9.51 -0.39 0.71
CA GLY A 252 9.80 0.12 -0.63
C GLY A 252 8.66 0.91 -1.27
N TYR A 253 8.92 1.38 -2.48
CA TYR A 253 7.91 1.91 -3.38
C TYR A 253 7.02 0.77 -3.93
N ARG A 254 7.65 -0.36 -4.25
CA ARG A 254 6.98 -1.64 -4.57
C ARG A 254 7.01 -2.59 -3.37
N SER A 255 6.26 -3.66 -3.45
CA SER A 255 6.38 -4.80 -2.54
C SER A 255 6.39 -6.11 -3.32
N LEU A 256 7.22 -7.05 -2.87
CA LEU A 256 7.23 -8.42 -3.38
C LEU A 256 6.36 -9.37 -2.54
N PHE A 257 5.85 -8.89 -1.39
CA PHE A 257 4.92 -9.65 -0.56
C PHE A 257 3.47 -9.31 -0.90
N LEU A 258 2.98 -8.18 -0.45
CA LEU A 258 1.63 -7.69 -0.72
C LEU A 258 1.69 -6.20 -1.02
N SER A 259 1.15 -5.77 -2.15
CA SER A 259 1.07 -4.37 -2.56
C SER A 259 -0.37 -3.87 -2.63
N ASP A 260 -0.52 -2.58 -2.81
CA ASP A 260 -1.79 -1.89 -3.06
C ASP A 260 -2.14 -1.79 -4.56
N TRP A 261 -1.41 -2.54 -5.39
CA TRP A 261 -1.59 -2.52 -6.84
C TRP A 261 -2.92 -3.13 -7.29
N SER A 262 -3.36 -4.24 -6.69
CA SER A 262 -4.61 -4.91 -7.07
C SER A 262 -5.85 -4.14 -6.59
N ASN A 263 -7.04 -4.63 -6.92
CA ASN A 263 -8.30 -4.13 -6.35
C ASN A 263 -8.32 -4.28 -4.83
N SER A 264 -9.18 -3.53 -4.15
CA SER A 264 -9.57 -3.78 -2.76
C SER A 264 -10.22 -5.16 -2.61
N TYR A 265 -10.10 -5.75 -1.44
CA TYR A 265 -10.63 -7.07 -1.10
C TYR A 265 -11.24 -7.08 0.30
N LEU A 266 -12.18 -7.99 0.53
CA LEU A 266 -12.71 -8.24 1.87
C LEU A 266 -11.64 -8.90 2.73
N PHE A 267 -11.42 -8.41 3.95
CA PHE A 267 -10.44 -8.99 4.84
C PHE A 267 -10.84 -8.90 6.32
N LEU A 268 -10.30 -9.84 7.08
CA LEU A 268 -10.16 -9.79 8.51
C LEU A 268 -8.67 -9.68 8.85
N LYS A 269 -8.30 -8.65 9.60
CA LYS A 269 -6.92 -8.40 10.04
C LYS A 269 -6.84 -8.38 11.55
N LEU A 270 -5.91 -9.15 12.10
CA LEU A 270 -5.53 -9.12 13.51
C LEU A 270 -4.11 -8.54 13.57
N ASN A 271 -3.90 -7.53 14.38
CA ASN A 271 -2.57 -6.95 14.59
C ASN A 271 -2.25 -6.95 16.07
N THR A 272 -1.21 -7.69 16.45
CA THR A 272 -0.74 -7.82 17.83
C THR A 272 0.59 -7.10 17.96
N ARG A 273 0.62 -6.04 18.77
CA ARG A 273 1.84 -5.26 19.01
C ARG A 273 2.20 -5.30 20.49
N ILE A 274 3.33 -5.95 20.79
CA ILE A 274 3.81 -6.11 22.16
C ILE A 274 5.34 -6.10 22.19
N TRP A 275 5.93 -5.32 23.09
CA TRP A 275 7.37 -5.21 23.31
C TRP A 275 8.12 -4.92 22.00
N LYS A 276 8.97 -5.84 21.53
CA LYS A 276 9.77 -5.74 20.29
C LYS A 276 9.09 -6.39 19.08
N PHE A 277 7.84 -6.85 19.21
CA PHE A 277 7.13 -7.60 18.19
C PHE A 277 5.90 -6.85 17.69
N ASN A 278 5.70 -6.90 16.39
CA ASN A 278 4.45 -6.54 15.74
C ASN A 278 4.05 -7.68 14.81
N TYR A 279 2.99 -8.39 15.15
CA TYR A 279 2.53 -9.57 14.43
C TYR A 279 1.16 -9.32 13.81
N GLN A 280 1.10 -9.43 12.49
CA GLN A 280 -0.13 -9.26 11.73
C GLN A 280 -0.58 -10.60 11.14
N ASN A 281 -1.85 -10.90 11.29
CA ASN A 281 -2.57 -11.93 10.55
C ASN A 281 -3.56 -11.26 9.62
N LEU A 282 -3.61 -11.67 8.36
CA LEU A 282 -4.49 -11.12 7.35
C LEU A 282 -5.18 -12.27 6.61
N PHE A 283 -6.49 -12.35 6.73
CA PHE A 283 -7.34 -13.34 6.06
C PHE A 283 -8.17 -12.63 5.02
N MET A 284 -8.13 -13.08 3.77
CA MET A 284 -8.71 -12.37 2.64
C MET A 284 -9.63 -13.26 1.82
N GLU A 285 -10.73 -12.68 1.35
CA GLU A 285 -11.53 -13.22 0.25
C GLU A 285 -11.13 -12.49 -1.03
N LEU A 286 -10.72 -13.23 -2.03
CA LEU A 286 -10.20 -12.76 -3.29
C LEU A 286 -11.06 -13.27 -4.45
N THR A 287 -10.93 -12.64 -5.61
CA THR A 287 -11.54 -13.07 -6.86
C THR A 287 -10.44 -13.61 -7.79
N PRO A 288 -10.58 -14.81 -8.35
CA PRO A 288 -9.68 -15.33 -9.37
C PRO A 288 -9.81 -14.53 -10.68
N GLN A 289 -9.17 -15.01 -11.73
CA GLN A 289 -9.35 -14.43 -13.07
C GLN A 289 -10.83 -14.51 -13.47
N TYR A 290 -11.38 -13.39 -13.91
CA TYR A 290 -12.78 -13.31 -14.30
C TYR A 290 -12.94 -12.75 -15.71
N GLN A 291 -14.03 -13.16 -16.34
CA GLN A 291 -14.61 -12.51 -17.52
C GLN A 291 -16.02 -12.09 -17.15
N LYS A 292 -16.39 -10.85 -17.47
CA LYS A 292 -17.76 -10.41 -17.22
C LYS A 292 -18.66 -11.04 -18.28
N THR A 293 -19.51 -11.95 -17.86
CA THR A 293 -20.54 -12.61 -18.68
C THR A 293 -21.88 -12.56 -17.95
N GLY A 294 -22.71 -11.56 -18.27
CA GLY A 294 -24.05 -11.44 -17.68
C GLY A 294 -24.05 -11.23 -16.15
N ASP A 295 -25.09 -11.71 -15.49
CA ASP A 295 -25.33 -11.60 -14.04
C ASP A 295 -24.85 -12.87 -13.29
N THR A 296 -23.67 -13.38 -13.64
CA THR A 296 -23.10 -14.57 -13.01
C THR A 296 -22.29 -14.19 -11.78
N LEU A 297 -22.49 -14.92 -10.66
CA LEU A 297 -21.68 -14.80 -9.47
C LEU A 297 -20.22 -15.19 -9.78
N LEU A 298 -19.26 -14.33 -9.45
CA LEU A 298 -17.86 -14.64 -9.65
C LEU A 298 -17.38 -15.69 -8.62
N ASP A 299 -16.51 -16.58 -9.09
CA ASP A 299 -15.84 -17.54 -8.21
C ASP A 299 -14.99 -16.81 -7.15
N LYS A 300 -14.77 -17.51 -6.04
CA LYS A 300 -13.97 -17.01 -4.94
C LYS A 300 -12.71 -17.84 -4.75
N LYS A 301 -11.66 -17.18 -4.31
CA LYS A 301 -10.46 -17.79 -3.72
C LYS A 301 -10.10 -17.03 -2.45
N TYR A 302 -9.19 -17.57 -1.70
CA TYR A 302 -8.88 -17.07 -0.37
C TYR A 302 -7.37 -16.96 -0.18
N ALA A 303 -6.97 -16.10 0.75
CA ALA A 303 -5.59 -16.03 1.20
C ALA A 303 -5.55 -15.88 2.72
N ALA A 304 -4.52 -16.45 3.31
CA ALA A 304 -4.12 -16.20 4.69
C ALA A 304 -2.64 -15.80 4.69
N MET A 305 -2.30 -14.75 5.43
CA MET A 305 -0.94 -14.22 5.50
C MET A 305 -0.54 -13.90 6.93
N HIS A 306 0.71 -14.19 7.27
CA HIS A 306 1.35 -13.80 8.52
C HIS A 306 2.52 -12.88 8.22
N HIS A 307 2.71 -11.85 9.04
CA HIS A 307 3.94 -11.06 9.05
C HIS A 307 4.36 -10.77 10.49
N LEU A 308 5.53 -11.24 10.87
CA LEU A 308 6.14 -10.99 12.17
C LEU A 308 7.28 -10.00 12.02
N SER A 309 7.09 -8.78 12.49
CA SER A 309 8.10 -7.72 12.52
C SER A 309 8.76 -7.65 13.89
N ILE A 310 10.09 -7.63 13.92
CA ILE A 310 10.88 -7.70 15.14
C ILE A 310 11.91 -6.56 15.16
N ASN A 311 11.88 -5.70 16.18
CA ASN A 311 12.96 -4.75 16.43
C ASN A 311 14.15 -5.45 17.10
N LEU A 312 15.12 -5.96 16.30
CA LEU A 312 16.33 -6.57 16.82
C LEU A 312 17.14 -5.57 17.63
N THR A 313 17.29 -4.37 17.10
CA THR A 313 17.88 -3.21 17.79
C THR A 313 16.93 -2.02 17.67
N LYS A 314 17.30 -0.86 18.23
CA LYS A 314 16.51 0.38 18.11
C LYS A 314 16.47 0.92 16.67
N TRP A 315 17.45 0.57 15.84
CA TRP A 315 17.61 1.07 14.46
C TRP A 315 17.42 -0.01 13.39
N LEU A 316 17.33 -1.30 13.78
CA LEU A 316 17.19 -2.43 12.86
C LEU A 316 15.90 -3.20 13.18
N ASN A 317 15.04 -3.26 12.20
CA ASN A 317 13.82 -4.08 12.19
C ASN A 317 13.99 -5.20 11.15
N VAL A 318 13.55 -6.39 11.48
CA VAL A 318 13.47 -7.53 10.55
C VAL A 318 12.08 -8.12 10.55
N GLY A 319 11.68 -8.70 9.43
CA GLY A 319 10.38 -9.29 9.25
C GLY A 319 10.45 -10.72 8.70
N LEU A 320 9.52 -11.55 9.13
CA LEU A 320 9.24 -12.86 8.56
C LEU A 320 7.82 -12.85 7.99
N PHE A 321 7.68 -13.29 6.76
CA PHE A 321 6.43 -13.34 6.02
C PHE A 321 6.12 -14.78 5.63
N GLU A 322 4.86 -15.14 5.75
CA GLU A 322 4.30 -16.34 5.15
C GLU A 322 2.93 -16.01 4.57
N GLY A 323 2.62 -16.54 3.41
CA GLY A 323 1.31 -16.39 2.78
C GLY A 323 0.90 -17.65 2.06
N ILE A 324 -0.39 -17.95 2.06
CA ILE A 324 -0.97 -19.05 1.30
C ILE A 324 -2.18 -18.59 0.51
N ILE A 325 -2.26 -19.00 -0.75
CA ILE A 325 -3.42 -18.80 -1.62
C ILE A 325 -4.07 -20.15 -1.90
N PHE A 326 -5.37 -20.21 -1.71
CA PHE A 326 -6.13 -21.46 -1.87
C PHE A 326 -7.52 -21.22 -2.44
N GLY A 327 -8.03 -22.22 -3.13
CA GLY A 327 -9.40 -22.28 -3.64
C GLY A 327 -10.14 -23.51 -3.08
N ARG A 328 -11.36 -23.29 -2.60
CA ARG A 328 -12.28 -24.36 -2.14
C ARG A 328 -13.65 -23.94 -2.61
N LYS A 329 -14.26 -24.54 -3.53
CA LYS A 329 -15.63 -24.29 -4.04
C LYS A 329 -16.45 -23.28 -3.18
N ASN A 330 -15.99 -22.03 -3.12
CA ASN A 330 -16.60 -20.91 -2.40
C ASN A 330 -16.70 -21.04 -0.87
N HIS A 331 -15.81 -21.77 -0.21
CA HIS A 331 -15.69 -21.74 1.24
C HIS A 331 -14.23 -21.55 1.69
N PHE A 332 -14.06 -20.96 2.86
CA PHE A 332 -12.76 -20.74 3.48
C PHE A 332 -12.28 -22.03 4.17
N GLU A 333 -10.98 -22.33 4.10
CA GLU A 333 -10.35 -23.43 4.83
C GLU A 333 -10.03 -23.01 6.26
N PHE A 334 -10.80 -23.50 7.24
CA PHE A 334 -10.68 -23.08 8.64
C PHE A 334 -9.31 -23.36 9.27
N GLN A 335 -8.57 -24.35 8.78
CA GLN A 335 -7.24 -24.66 9.30
C GLN A 335 -6.25 -23.50 9.07
N TYR A 336 -6.46 -22.69 8.01
CA TYR A 336 -5.67 -21.50 7.72
C TYR A 336 -6.08 -20.26 8.54
N LEU A 337 -7.08 -20.34 9.41
CA LEU A 337 -7.39 -19.31 10.40
C LEU A 337 -6.52 -19.39 11.66
N ASN A 338 -5.73 -20.44 11.83
CA ASN A 338 -4.84 -20.55 12.98
C ASN A 338 -3.76 -19.45 12.90
N PRO A 339 -3.72 -18.52 13.85
CA PRO A 339 -2.87 -17.33 13.73
C PRO A 339 -1.39 -17.60 14.04
N ILE A 340 -0.99 -18.79 14.44
CA ILE A 340 0.36 -19.07 14.95
C ILE A 340 1.07 -20.17 14.14
N ILE A 341 0.33 -20.99 13.43
CA ILE A 341 0.88 -22.15 12.73
C ILE A 341 1.54 -21.77 11.41
N PHE A 342 2.59 -22.51 11.02
CA PHE A 342 3.14 -22.41 9.66
C PHE A 342 2.15 -23.00 8.64
N TYR A 343 1.73 -22.22 7.68
CA TYR A 343 0.77 -22.62 6.66
C TYR A 343 1.29 -23.77 5.79
N ARG A 344 2.58 -23.80 5.52
CA ARG A 344 3.20 -24.92 4.80
C ARG A 344 3.03 -26.26 5.50
N HIS A 345 3.00 -26.28 6.84
CA HIS A 345 2.69 -27.49 7.61
C HIS A 345 1.22 -27.90 7.42
N VAL A 346 0.30 -26.94 7.51
CA VAL A 346 -1.13 -27.19 7.28
C VAL A 346 -1.36 -27.75 5.89
N GLU A 347 -0.78 -27.10 4.86
CA GLU A 347 -0.86 -27.59 3.48
C GLU A 347 -0.42 -29.04 3.33
N GLY A 348 0.69 -29.42 3.95
CA GLY A 348 1.18 -30.80 3.94
C GLY A 348 0.25 -31.79 4.62
N THR A 349 -0.48 -31.38 5.67
CA THR A 349 -1.39 -32.26 6.42
C THR A 349 -2.74 -32.45 5.74
N ILE A 350 -3.24 -31.46 5.03
CA ILE A 350 -4.53 -31.56 4.31
C ILE A 350 -4.36 -32.13 2.89
N GLY A 351 -3.12 -32.36 2.45
CA GLY A 351 -2.83 -32.93 1.13
C GLY A 351 -3.22 -32.01 -0.03
N SER A 352 -3.20 -30.70 0.19
CA SER A 352 -3.66 -29.71 -0.77
C SER A 352 -2.56 -29.18 -1.69
N PRO A 353 -2.86 -28.91 -2.94
CA PRO A 353 -1.98 -28.22 -3.87
C PRO A 353 -2.12 -26.70 -3.76
N ASP A 354 -2.12 -26.14 -2.56
CA ASP A 354 -2.23 -24.70 -2.35
C ASP A 354 -0.89 -24.00 -2.62
N ASN A 355 -0.92 -22.69 -2.87
CA ASN A 355 0.27 -21.93 -3.22
C ASN A 355 0.81 -21.21 -1.98
N ALA A 356 1.88 -21.73 -1.40
CA ALA A 356 2.52 -21.18 -0.21
C ALA A 356 3.77 -20.37 -0.57
N LEU A 357 3.88 -19.17 0.02
CA LEU A 357 5.00 -18.26 -0.14
C LEU A 357 5.60 -17.96 1.22
N ALA A 358 6.92 -17.84 1.29
CA ALA A 358 7.65 -17.42 2.48
C ALA A 358 8.54 -16.22 2.15
N GLY A 359 8.85 -15.39 3.14
CA GLY A 359 9.67 -14.22 2.91
C GLY A 359 10.38 -13.72 4.15
N PHE A 360 11.40 -12.93 3.87
CA PHE A 360 12.17 -12.19 4.85
C PHE A 360 12.29 -10.74 4.43
N ASP A 361 12.14 -9.82 5.35
CA ASP A 361 12.43 -8.41 5.11
C ASP A 361 13.29 -7.80 6.21
N PHE A 362 13.94 -6.70 5.88
CA PHE A 362 14.68 -5.91 6.85
C PHE A 362 14.56 -4.42 6.53
N LYS A 363 14.79 -3.63 7.57
CA LYS A 363 14.90 -2.18 7.51
C LYS A 363 15.91 -1.71 8.55
N ALA A 364 16.86 -0.86 8.13
CA ALA A 364 17.90 -0.32 8.98
C ALA A 364 18.00 1.20 8.80
N ASN A 365 17.82 1.95 9.89
CA ASN A 365 18.01 3.41 9.93
C ASN A 365 19.43 3.73 10.37
N VAL A 366 20.16 4.55 9.60
CA VAL A 366 21.58 4.79 9.79
C VAL A 366 21.90 6.28 9.69
N ALA A 367 22.75 6.78 10.57
CA ALA A 367 23.31 8.13 10.55
C ALA A 367 22.25 9.26 10.48
N HIS A 368 21.04 9.02 10.99
CA HIS A 368 19.92 9.98 11.02
C HIS A 368 19.44 10.51 9.64
N HIS A 369 19.98 9.97 8.56
CA HIS A 369 19.69 10.39 7.19
C HIS A 369 19.39 9.24 6.23
N LEU A 370 19.86 8.03 6.52
CA LEU A 370 19.78 6.89 5.62
C LEU A 370 18.89 5.78 6.19
N GLN A 371 18.10 5.19 5.31
CA GLN A 371 17.38 3.95 5.58
C GLN A 371 17.67 2.96 4.47
N PHE A 372 18.20 1.79 4.83
CA PHE A 372 18.32 0.64 3.93
C PHE A 372 17.18 -0.33 4.20
N TYR A 373 16.65 -0.93 3.16
CA TYR A 373 15.59 -1.92 3.28
C TYR A 373 15.68 -2.97 2.18
N GLY A 374 15.06 -4.11 2.42
CA GLY A 374 14.98 -5.16 1.41
C GLY A 374 13.92 -6.20 1.73
N GLN A 375 13.59 -6.98 0.71
CA GLN A 375 12.71 -8.15 0.79
C GLN A 375 13.32 -9.31 0.02
N LEU A 376 13.25 -10.50 0.58
CA LEU A 376 13.46 -11.78 -0.09
C LEU A 376 12.14 -12.55 -0.06
N MET A 377 11.59 -12.89 -1.21
CA MET A 377 10.39 -13.69 -1.34
C MET A 377 10.74 -15.03 -2.01
N LEU A 378 10.27 -16.11 -1.43
CA LEU A 378 10.42 -17.48 -1.90
C LEU A 378 9.04 -18.07 -2.11
N ASP A 379 8.77 -18.53 -3.33
CA ASP A 379 7.55 -19.26 -3.71
C ASP A 379 7.87 -20.77 -3.71
N GLU A 380 8.78 -21.21 -4.58
CA GLU A 380 9.34 -22.56 -4.60
C GLU A 380 10.85 -22.49 -4.86
N PHE A 381 11.63 -23.38 -4.23
CA PHE A 381 13.05 -23.50 -4.58
C PHE A 381 13.63 -24.86 -4.22
N LYS A 382 14.65 -25.24 -4.96
CA LYS A 382 15.46 -26.42 -4.66
C LYS A 382 16.94 -26.03 -4.71
N LEU A 383 17.62 -26.06 -3.55
CA LEU A 383 19.01 -25.57 -3.42
C LEU A 383 19.99 -26.28 -4.39
N SER A 384 19.81 -27.58 -4.64
CA SER A 384 20.62 -28.32 -5.60
C SER A 384 20.46 -27.76 -7.02
N GLN A 385 19.27 -27.35 -7.42
CA GLN A 385 19.01 -26.76 -8.75
C GLN A 385 19.51 -25.31 -8.85
N ILE A 386 19.49 -24.57 -7.74
CA ILE A 386 20.13 -23.24 -7.70
C ILE A 386 21.62 -23.37 -7.92
N ARG A 387 22.28 -24.33 -7.24
CA ARG A 387 23.73 -24.59 -7.40
C ARG A 387 24.09 -25.12 -8.79
N ALA A 388 23.23 -25.92 -9.38
CA ALA A 388 23.42 -26.44 -10.74
C ALA A 388 23.35 -25.35 -11.82
N ASN A 389 22.73 -24.21 -11.53
CA ASN A 389 22.59 -23.05 -12.42
C ASN A 389 22.06 -23.40 -13.83
N THR A 390 21.11 -24.32 -13.89
CA THR A 390 20.53 -24.83 -15.15
C THR A 390 19.31 -24.03 -15.60
N GLY A 391 18.94 -22.97 -14.89
CA GLY A 391 17.72 -22.23 -15.16
C GLY A 391 16.44 -23.04 -14.88
N TRP A 392 16.44 -23.88 -13.82
CA TRP A 392 15.26 -24.68 -13.47
C TRP A 392 14.06 -23.78 -13.16
N TRP A 393 12.92 -24.09 -13.79
CA TRP A 393 11.71 -23.27 -13.78
C TRP A 393 11.13 -23.03 -12.36
N ALA A 394 11.18 -24.07 -11.49
CA ALA A 394 10.59 -23.99 -10.16
C ALA A 394 11.50 -23.35 -9.08
N ASN A 395 12.66 -22.78 -9.46
CA ASN A 395 13.39 -21.86 -8.61
C ASN A 395 12.73 -20.49 -8.68
N LYS A 396 11.64 -20.29 -7.95
CA LYS A 396 10.79 -19.11 -7.93
C LYS A 396 11.12 -18.24 -6.75
N TRP A 397 11.69 -17.08 -6.99
CA TRP A 397 12.04 -16.11 -5.95
C TRP A 397 12.02 -14.68 -6.46
N GLY A 398 11.90 -13.74 -5.53
CA GLY A 398 12.04 -12.31 -5.77
C GLY A 398 12.93 -11.66 -4.72
N VAL A 399 13.71 -10.66 -5.14
CA VAL A 399 14.57 -9.85 -4.28
C VAL A 399 14.32 -8.37 -4.54
N GLN A 400 14.13 -7.62 -3.46
CA GLN A 400 14.08 -6.16 -3.45
C GLN A 400 15.20 -5.65 -2.56
N LEU A 401 15.91 -4.63 -3.01
CA LEU A 401 16.86 -3.85 -2.22
C LEU A 401 16.63 -2.37 -2.50
N GLY A 402 16.68 -1.55 -1.47
CA GLY A 402 16.52 -0.11 -1.63
C GLY A 402 17.18 0.70 -0.53
N ALA A 403 17.30 1.98 -0.80
CA ALA A 403 17.81 2.97 0.14
C ALA A 403 17.00 4.27 0.03
N LYS A 404 16.80 4.93 1.17
CA LYS A 404 16.27 6.30 1.26
C LYS A 404 17.31 7.20 1.90
N TYR A 405 17.44 8.41 1.38
CA TYR A 405 18.36 9.42 1.88
C TYR A 405 17.59 10.72 2.13
N VAL A 406 17.39 11.05 3.39
CA VAL A 406 16.65 12.23 3.86
C VAL A 406 17.61 13.40 4.03
N ASP A 407 17.16 14.60 3.64
CA ASP A 407 17.98 15.81 3.59
C ASP A 407 19.29 15.57 2.81
N ALA A 408 19.14 14.98 1.63
CA ALA A 408 20.23 14.48 0.81
C ALA A 408 21.24 15.59 0.47
N PHE A 409 22.54 15.23 0.60
CA PHE A 409 23.67 16.15 0.35
C PHE A 409 23.63 17.42 1.22
N GLY A 410 22.96 17.40 2.37
CA GLY A 410 22.77 18.56 3.24
C GLY A 410 21.75 19.58 2.73
N VAL A 411 20.97 19.26 1.69
CA VAL A 411 19.87 20.10 1.20
C VAL A 411 18.61 19.79 2.01
N PRO A 412 18.10 20.72 2.84
CA PRO A 412 16.93 20.48 3.68
C PRO A 412 15.72 20.10 2.83
N ASN A 413 15.00 19.06 3.28
CA ASN A 413 13.76 18.56 2.67
C ASN A 413 13.91 18.02 1.23
N LEU A 414 15.13 17.70 0.81
CA LEU A 414 15.41 16.92 -0.40
C LEU A 414 15.59 15.47 0.01
N ASP A 415 14.67 14.62 -0.42
CA ASP A 415 14.72 13.17 -0.15
C ASP A 415 14.92 12.40 -1.45
N LEU A 416 15.84 11.46 -1.41
CA LEU A 416 16.11 10.55 -2.51
C LEU A 416 15.77 9.11 -2.11
N GLN A 417 15.27 8.34 -3.06
CA GLN A 417 15.04 6.90 -2.89
C GLN A 417 15.50 6.17 -4.13
N VAL A 418 16.22 5.08 -3.94
CA VAL A 418 16.58 4.14 -5.01
C VAL A 418 16.12 2.76 -4.60
N GLU A 419 15.55 2.01 -5.56
CA GLU A 419 15.03 0.66 -5.33
C GLU A 419 15.31 -0.21 -6.53
N SER A 420 15.76 -1.44 -6.29
CA SER A 420 15.93 -2.48 -7.31
C SER A 420 15.07 -3.69 -6.97
N ASN A 421 14.27 -4.13 -7.93
CA ASN A 421 13.40 -5.30 -7.84
C ASN A 421 13.81 -6.33 -8.89
N ARG A 422 13.95 -7.60 -8.49
CA ARG A 422 14.22 -8.72 -9.39
C ARG A 422 13.31 -9.87 -9.04
N VAL A 423 12.55 -10.37 -10.00
CA VAL A 423 11.63 -11.48 -9.82
C VAL A 423 11.84 -12.49 -10.94
N ARG A 424 12.11 -13.73 -10.55
CA ARG A 424 12.38 -14.82 -11.48
C ARG A 424 11.14 -15.22 -12.29
N PRO A 425 11.35 -15.90 -13.46
CA PRO A 425 10.28 -16.57 -14.19
C PRO A 425 9.43 -17.48 -13.31
N PHE A 426 8.13 -17.55 -13.60
CA PHE A 426 7.12 -18.39 -12.92
C PHE A 426 6.83 -18.05 -11.47
N THR A 427 7.54 -17.12 -10.85
CA THR A 427 7.21 -16.64 -9.52
C THR A 427 5.78 -16.12 -9.49
N TYR A 428 5.01 -16.43 -8.40
CA TYR A 428 3.58 -16.12 -8.25
C TYR A 428 2.62 -16.96 -9.11
N SER A 429 3.10 -17.72 -10.08
CA SER A 429 2.28 -18.60 -10.90
C SER A 429 2.10 -19.96 -10.23
N HIS A 430 0.94 -20.59 -10.48
CA HIS A 430 0.63 -21.92 -9.97
C HIS A 430 -0.02 -22.77 -11.07
N PHE A 431 0.00 -24.10 -10.94
CA PHE A 431 -0.67 -24.97 -11.91
C PHE A 431 -2.21 -24.87 -11.81
N SER A 432 -2.73 -24.57 -10.62
CA SER A 432 -4.11 -24.15 -10.45
C SER A 432 -4.20 -22.63 -10.60
N THR A 433 -4.88 -22.16 -11.63
CA THR A 433 -5.08 -20.72 -11.88
C THR A 433 -5.88 -20.04 -10.78
N VAL A 434 -6.60 -20.80 -9.95
CA VAL A 434 -7.25 -20.28 -8.75
C VAL A 434 -6.24 -19.95 -7.66
N SER A 435 -5.20 -20.78 -7.48
CA SER A 435 -4.20 -20.64 -6.42
C SER A 435 -3.01 -19.75 -6.80
N ASN A 436 -3.01 -19.09 -7.96
CA ASN A 436 -1.99 -18.12 -8.33
C ASN A 436 -2.05 -16.85 -7.44
N TYR A 437 -0.94 -16.09 -7.34
CA TYR A 437 -0.82 -14.92 -6.47
C TYR A 437 -1.41 -13.65 -7.12
N THR A 438 -2.71 -13.67 -7.40
CA THR A 438 -3.44 -12.60 -8.10
C THR A 438 -4.78 -12.32 -7.44
N HIS A 439 -5.36 -11.16 -7.75
CA HIS A 439 -6.71 -10.77 -7.34
C HIS A 439 -7.33 -9.90 -8.42
N TYR A 440 -8.56 -10.21 -8.82
CA TYR A 440 -9.38 -9.40 -9.72
C TYR A 440 -8.63 -8.98 -11.00
N ASN A 441 -8.07 -9.97 -11.71
CA ASN A 441 -7.24 -9.82 -12.93
C ASN A 441 -5.94 -9.02 -12.74
N GLN A 442 -5.42 -8.89 -11.52
CA GLN A 442 -4.22 -8.11 -11.22
C GLN A 442 -3.29 -8.89 -10.29
N PRO A 443 -1.96 -8.75 -10.42
CA PRO A 443 -1.01 -9.30 -9.44
C PRO A 443 -1.23 -8.72 -8.05
N LEU A 444 -1.09 -9.52 -7.00
CA LEU A 444 -1.16 -9.08 -5.60
C LEU A 444 0.12 -8.37 -5.13
N ALA A 445 1.26 -8.72 -5.71
CA ALA A 445 2.56 -8.15 -5.35
C ALA A 445 2.98 -7.04 -6.35
N HIS A 446 3.79 -7.36 -7.31
CA HIS A 446 4.39 -6.37 -8.21
C HIS A 446 3.57 -6.19 -9.51
N PRO A 447 3.40 -4.95 -10.03
CA PRO A 447 2.61 -4.68 -11.24
C PRO A 447 3.06 -5.45 -12.49
N LEU A 448 4.34 -5.77 -12.60
CA LEU A 448 4.92 -6.51 -13.72
C LEU A 448 4.71 -8.03 -13.62
N GLY A 449 4.17 -8.55 -12.48
CA GLY A 449 4.08 -9.98 -12.27
C GLY A 449 5.45 -10.60 -12.01
N ALA A 450 6.01 -11.34 -12.97
CA ALA A 450 7.28 -12.03 -12.81
C ALA A 450 8.21 -11.86 -14.03
N ASN A 451 9.40 -12.51 -13.99
CA ASN A 451 10.40 -12.53 -15.06
C ASN A 451 10.91 -11.14 -15.45
N PHE A 452 11.26 -10.30 -14.46
CA PHE A 452 11.73 -8.93 -14.68
C PHE A 452 12.85 -8.52 -13.74
N GLN A 453 13.54 -7.47 -14.12
CA GLN A 453 14.36 -6.62 -13.26
C GLN A 453 13.98 -5.17 -13.47
N GLU A 454 13.82 -4.44 -12.36
CA GLU A 454 13.39 -3.05 -12.31
C GLU A 454 14.35 -2.24 -11.45
N LEU A 455 14.60 -0.99 -11.86
CA LEU A 455 15.30 0.02 -11.09
C LEU A 455 14.40 1.25 -11.00
N ILE A 456 14.20 1.74 -9.78
CA ILE A 456 13.39 2.93 -9.49
C ILE A 456 14.27 3.97 -8.83
N GLY A 457 14.20 5.21 -9.30
CA GLY A 457 14.75 6.40 -8.66
C GLY A 457 13.64 7.39 -8.35
N ILE A 458 13.57 7.89 -7.13
CA ILE A 458 12.57 8.87 -6.69
C ILE A 458 13.29 10.04 -6.03
N LEU A 459 12.90 11.24 -6.41
CA LEU A 459 13.27 12.49 -5.79
C LEU A 459 12.00 13.15 -5.26
N ARG A 460 12.02 13.54 -4.00
CA ARG A 460 10.99 14.34 -3.35
C ARG A 460 11.65 15.57 -2.76
N TYR A 461 11.20 16.75 -3.13
CA TYR A 461 11.74 17.99 -2.64
C TYR A 461 10.63 18.95 -2.23
N GLN A 462 10.73 19.45 -1.02
CA GLN A 462 9.81 20.44 -0.49
C GLN A 462 10.60 21.73 -0.17
N PRO A 463 10.79 22.63 -1.16
CA PRO A 463 11.63 23.83 -1.00
C PRO A 463 11.05 24.85 -0.02
N ALA A 464 9.73 24.82 0.18
CA ALA A 464 9.00 25.69 1.09
C ALA A 464 7.69 25.00 1.53
N PRO A 465 7.07 25.43 2.66
CA PRO A 465 5.72 25.00 3.00
C PRO A 465 4.79 25.12 1.79
N ARG A 466 3.93 24.11 1.58
CA ARG A 466 2.94 24.03 0.48
C ARG A 466 3.49 23.76 -0.93
N TRP A 467 4.80 23.77 -1.16
CA TRP A 467 5.38 23.45 -2.46
C TRP A 467 6.01 22.07 -2.45
N TYR A 468 5.59 21.21 -3.37
CA TYR A 468 6.07 19.83 -3.49
C TYR A 468 6.56 19.61 -4.92
N VAL A 469 7.78 19.13 -5.04
CA VAL A 469 8.38 18.70 -6.30
C VAL A 469 8.70 17.22 -6.19
N ASN A 470 8.15 16.41 -7.07
CA ASN A 470 8.40 15.00 -7.13
C ASN A 470 8.90 14.60 -8.51
N ALA A 471 9.95 13.81 -8.57
CA ALA A 471 10.38 13.16 -9.80
C ALA A 471 10.53 11.66 -9.55
N ARG A 472 10.19 10.86 -10.55
CA ARG A 472 10.32 9.42 -10.50
C ARG A 472 10.77 8.89 -11.84
N ILE A 473 11.75 7.99 -11.81
CA ILE A 473 12.23 7.25 -12.97
C ILE A 473 12.07 5.78 -12.66
N ILE A 474 11.44 5.04 -13.56
CA ILE A 474 11.33 3.58 -13.52
C ILE A 474 11.95 3.06 -14.82
N TYR A 475 12.94 2.21 -14.68
CA TYR A 475 13.51 1.47 -15.81
C TYR A 475 13.39 -0.02 -15.53
N TYR A 476 12.80 -0.77 -16.45
CA TYR A 476 12.75 -2.22 -16.32
C TYR A 476 13.04 -2.96 -17.63
N THR A 477 13.50 -4.18 -17.45
CA THR A 477 13.54 -5.20 -18.51
C THR A 477 12.72 -6.40 -18.06
N GLN A 478 11.93 -6.96 -18.97
CA GLN A 478 11.06 -8.10 -18.70
C GLN A 478 11.11 -9.08 -19.87
N GLY A 479 11.14 -10.37 -19.57
CA GLY A 479 10.94 -11.42 -20.56
C GLY A 479 9.46 -11.76 -20.65
N LEU A 480 8.80 -11.37 -21.73
CA LEU A 480 7.38 -11.61 -21.95
C LEU A 480 7.13 -12.99 -22.55
N ASP A 481 5.96 -13.53 -22.29
CA ASP A 481 5.47 -14.76 -22.90
C ASP A 481 5.32 -14.59 -24.43
N SER A 482 5.41 -15.68 -25.18
CA SER A 482 5.32 -15.62 -26.63
C SER A 482 3.88 -15.36 -27.10
N LEU A 483 3.73 -14.67 -28.22
CA LEU A 483 2.44 -14.51 -28.91
C LEU A 483 1.87 -15.85 -29.43
N THR A 484 2.73 -16.86 -29.61
CA THR A 484 2.35 -18.20 -30.08
C THR A 484 2.03 -19.18 -28.95
N GLY A 485 1.81 -18.67 -27.70
CA GLY A 485 1.39 -19.47 -26.57
C GLY A 485 2.52 -20.11 -25.73
N ARG A 486 3.81 -19.81 -26.01
CA ARG A 486 4.92 -20.30 -25.18
C ARG A 486 5.00 -19.51 -23.89
N ASN A 487 4.92 -20.21 -22.76
CA ASN A 487 4.97 -19.63 -21.41
C ASN A 487 6.43 -19.52 -20.93
N PHE A 488 6.89 -18.29 -20.71
CA PHE A 488 8.21 -17.97 -20.15
C PHE A 488 8.09 -17.45 -18.70
N GLY A 489 6.92 -17.58 -18.10
CA GLY A 489 6.67 -17.28 -16.68
C GLY A 489 6.66 -15.81 -16.33
N SER A 490 6.27 -14.92 -17.25
CA SER A 490 6.07 -13.50 -16.93
C SER A 490 4.68 -13.21 -16.37
N ASN A 491 3.70 -13.93 -16.85
CA ASN A 491 2.30 -13.75 -16.50
C ASN A 491 1.86 -14.75 -15.42
N PRO A 492 1.60 -14.30 -14.17
CA PRO A 492 1.19 -15.20 -13.09
C PRO A 492 -0.20 -15.82 -13.27
N PHE A 493 -0.98 -15.36 -14.25
CA PHE A 493 -2.29 -15.96 -14.58
C PHE A 493 -2.19 -17.25 -15.38
N LEU A 494 -1.03 -17.53 -16.00
CA LEU A 494 -0.84 -18.73 -16.80
C LEU A 494 -0.48 -19.92 -15.91
N ASP A 495 -1.05 -21.08 -16.26
CA ASP A 495 -0.67 -22.36 -15.67
C ASP A 495 0.82 -22.62 -15.90
N ASN A 496 1.60 -22.85 -14.86
CA ASN A 496 3.03 -23.08 -14.97
C ASN A 496 3.40 -24.40 -15.69
N ARG A 497 2.44 -25.31 -15.86
CA ARG A 497 2.60 -26.56 -16.64
C ARG A 497 2.62 -26.32 -18.15
N THR A 498 2.17 -25.14 -18.63
CA THR A 498 2.22 -24.76 -20.05
C THR A 498 3.62 -24.30 -20.49
N ARG A 499 4.63 -24.42 -19.62
CA ARG A 499 6.04 -24.19 -19.97
C ARG A 499 6.54 -25.21 -21.00
N ASN A 500 7.53 -24.79 -21.79
CA ASN A 500 8.05 -25.64 -22.85
C ASN A 500 9.17 -26.61 -22.41
N SER A 501 9.82 -26.31 -21.28
CA SER A 501 10.96 -27.05 -20.74
C SER A 501 10.97 -26.95 -19.22
N ASP A 502 11.73 -27.82 -18.55
CA ASP A 502 12.01 -27.68 -17.13
C ASP A 502 13.24 -26.82 -16.83
N TYR A 503 14.06 -26.54 -17.83
CA TYR A 503 15.34 -25.84 -17.71
C TYR A 503 15.48 -24.71 -18.74
N GLY A 504 16.49 -23.84 -18.55
CA GLY A 504 16.81 -22.76 -19.47
C GLY A 504 16.01 -21.48 -19.25
N TYR A 505 15.42 -21.30 -18.05
CA TYR A 505 14.71 -20.08 -17.68
C TYR A 505 15.61 -19.17 -16.84
N ASP A 506 16.22 -18.21 -17.51
CA ASP A 506 16.95 -17.12 -16.88
C ASP A 506 16.07 -15.89 -16.76
N LEU A 507 16.52 -14.94 -15.95
CA LEU A 507 15.84 -13.67 -15.78
C LEU A 507 15.82 -12.91 -17.12
N GLY A 508 14.63 -12.60 -17.62
CA GLY A 508 14.41 -11.96 -18.91
C GLY A 508 14.29 -12.94 -20.10
N SER A 509 14.17 -14.27 -19.84
CA SER A 509 13.87 -15.27 -20.88
C SER A 509 12.54 -14.99 -21.56
N GLY A 510 12.43 -15.24 -22.86
CA GLY A 510 11.27 -14.94 -23.70
C GLY A 510 11.44 -13.67 -24.52
N ARG A 511 10.34 -13.06 -24.95
CA ARG A 511 10.34 -11.83 -25.75
C ARG A 511 10.81 -10.65 -24.90
N LYS A 512 11.93 -10.06 -25.24
CA LYS A 512 12.57 -9.03 -24.42
C LYS A 512 11.87 -7.69 -24.54
N ALA A 513 11.24 -7.25 -23.45
CA ALA A 513 10.69 -5.91 -23.30
C ALA A 513 11.61 -5.02 -22.45
N LYS A 514 11.68 -3.74 -22.80
CA LYS A 514 12.36 -2.69 -22.03
C LYS A 514 11.45 -1.49 -21.91
N CYS A 515 11.39 -0.91 -20.71
CA CYS A 515 10.61 0.29 -20.47
C CYS A 515 11.43 1.31 -19.69
N PHE A 516 11.37 2.56 -20.15
CA PHE A 516 11.72 3.74 -19.38
C PHE A 516 10.44 4.53 -19.12
N ASN A 517 10.15 4.88 -17.87
CA ASN A 517 9.01 5.69 -17.48
C ASN A 517 9.49 6.77 -16.50
N GLY A 518 9.67 7.99 -16.98
CA GLY A 518 10.07 9.15 -16.20
C GLY A 518 8.88 10.09 -15.99
N GLN A 519 8.71 10.59 -14.77
CA GLN A 519 7.66 11.54 -14.39
C GLN A 519 8.25 12.65 -13.54
N ALA A 520 7.82 13.89 -13.79
CA ALA A 520 8.08 15.04 -12.94
C ALA A 520 6.75 15.71 -12.60
N GLN A 521 6.59 16.10 -11.34
CA GLN A 521 5.37 16.74 -10.82
C GLN A 521 5.74 17.91 -9.92
N ILE A 522 5.03 19.01 -10.09
CA ILE A 522 5.02 20.13 -9.16
C ILE A 522 3.60 20.27 -8.61
N SER A 523 3.49 20.36 -7.29
CA SER A 523 2.21 20.54 -6.59
C SER A 523 2.28 21.74 -5.67
N TYR A 524 1.23 22.55 -5.67
CA TYR A 524 1.05 23.65 -4.73
C TYR A 524 -0.19 23.42 -3.88
N GLU A 525 -0.03 23.39 -2.56
CA GLU A 525 -1.13 23.23 -1.61
C GLU A 525 -1.79 24.58 -1.32
N VAL A 526 -2.90 24.87 -2.03
CA VAL A 526 -3.63 26.14 -1.93
C VAL A 526 -4.27 26.31 -0.54
N ARG A 527 -4.86 25.25 -0.06
CA ARG A 527 -5.40 25.08 1.32
C ARG A 527 -5.06 23.68 1.78
N GLU A 528 -5.28 23.41 3.05
CA GLU A 528 -5.07 22.07 3.61
C GLU A 528 -5.77 21.01 2.76
N ASN A 529 -5.01 20.04 2.24
CA ASN A 529 -5.42 18.94 1.37
C ASN A 529 -5.99 19.34 -0.02
N LEU A 530 -5.94 20.61 -0.41
CA LEU A 530 -6.34 21.08 -1.74
C LEU A 530 -5.10 21.50 -2.54
N TYR A 531 -4.81 20.76 -3.59
CA TYR A 531 -3.61 20.92 -4.42
C TYR A 531 -3.95 21.34 -5.85
N PHE A 532 -3.09 22.16 -6.43
CA PHE A 532 -2.93 22.29 -7.85
C PHE A 532 -1.71 21.50 -8.29
N ASP A 533 -1.87 20.59 -9.25
CA ASP A 533 -0.81 19.71 -9.74
C ASP A 533 -0.51 19.98 -11.21
N LEU A 534 0.78 20.05 -11.55
CA LEU A 534 1.29 20.03 -12.92
C LEU A 534 2.22 18.82 -13.06
N THR A 535 2.02 17.99 -14.07
CA THR A 535 2.78 16.76 -14.28
C THR A 535 3.22 16.63 -15.72
N ALA A 536 4.49 16.24 -15.92
CA ALA A 536 5.02 15.80 -17.20
C ALA A 536 5.49 14.35 -17.09
N GLN A 537 5.19 13.52 -18.07
CA GLN A 537 5.59 12.11 -18.12
C GLN A 537 6.13 11.76 -19.51
N GLN A 538 7.24 11.03 -19.52
CA GLN A 538 7.83 10.43 -20.70
C GLN A 538 7.94 8.93 -20.50
N ARG A 539 7.30 8.12 -21.36
CA ARG A 539 7.38 6.66 -21.32
C ARG A 539 7.83 6.13 -22.67
N ASN A 540 8.87 5.32 -22.67
CA ASN A 540 9.38 4.63 -23.84
C ASN A 540 9.34 3.12 -23.58
N PHE A 541 8.44 2.42 -24.25
CA PHE A 541 8.33 0.97 -24.17
C PHE A 541 8.75 0.33 -25.48
N LYS A 542 9.68 -0.61 -25.42
CA LYS A 542 10.20 -1.35 -26.57
C LYS A 542 10.05 -2.84 -26.32
N VAL A 543 9.50 -3.54 -27.28
CA VAL A 543 9.46 -4.99 -27.36
C VAL A 543 9.77 -5.38 -28.80
N GLU A 544 10.25 -6.60 -29.05
CA GLU A 544 10.64 -7.06 -30.39
C GLU A 544 9.69 -6.56 -31.51
N GLY A 545 10.24 -5.79 -32.45
CA GLY A 545 9.51 -5.26 -33.60
C GLY A 545 8.53 -4.11 -33.31
N SER A 546 8.39 -3.66 -32.06
CA SER A 546 7.46 -2.60 -31.68
C SER A 546 8.06 -1.62 -30.67
N SER A 547 7.74 -0.33 -30.84
CA SER A 547 8.13 0.72 -29.91
C SER A 547 6.94 1.67 -29.69
N GLN A 548 6.63 1.95 -28.43
CA GLN A 548 5.59 2.90 -28.03
C GLN A 548 6.21 4.02 -27.21
N ASN A 549 6.12 5.23 -27.72
CA ASN A 549 6.57 6.43 -27.02
C ASN A 549 5.36 7.26 -26.58
N THR A 550 5.33 7.65 -25.32
CA THR A 550 4.31 8.51 -24.74
C THR A 550 4.96 9.72 -24.11
N THR A 551 4.57 10.92 -24.55
CA THR A 551 4.89 12.18 -23.88
C THR A 551 3.55 12.78 -23.44
N LEU A 552 3.36 12.93 -22.15
CA LEU A 552 2.11 13.38 -21.54
C LEU A 552 2.36 14.59 -20.64
N VAL A 553 1.53 15.61 -20.77
CA VAL A 553 1.48 16.74 -19.83
C VAL A 553 0.06 16.86 -19.31
N THR A 554 -0.10 16.94 -17.99
CA THR A 554 -1.41 17.10 -17.34
C THR A 554 -1.35 18.19 -16.29
N ALA A 555 -2.46 18.93 -16.14
CA ALA A 555 -2.66 19.89 -15.07
C ALA A 555 -4.03 19.68 -14.43
N GLY A 556 -4.16 19.96 -13.13
CA GLY A 556 -5.43 19.79 -12.45
C GLY A 556 -5.41 20.11 -10.98
N ILE A 557 -6.54 19.84 -10.35
CA ILE A 557 -6.75 20.01 -8.91
C ILE A 557 -7.13 18.69 -8.26
N ARG A 558 -6.73 18.53 -7.00
CA ARG A 558 -7.18 17.41 -6.16
C ARG A 558 -7.43 17.87 -4.73
N LEU A 559 -8.43 17.27 -4.11
CA LEU A 559 -8.86 17.54 -2.73
C LEU A 559 -9.09 16.20 -2.01
N ASN A 560 -8.42 16.01 -0.88
CA ASN A 560 -8.55 14.84 0.00
C ASN A 560 -8.36 13.47 -0.69
N ILE A 561 -7.58 13.40 -1.75
CA ILE A 561 -7.27 12.18 -2.49
C ILE A 561 -5.82 12.19 -2.97
N LEU A 562 -5.24 10.97 -3.10
CA LEU A 562 -4.00 10.77 -3.83
C LEU A 562 -4.19 11.01 -5.32
N LYS A 563 -3.13 11.52 -5.92
CA LYS A 563 -3.09 11.63 -7.36
C LYS A 563 -3.10 10.25 -8.03
N ARG A 564 -3.95 10.09 -9.03
CA ARG A 564 -3.93 8.95 -9.94
C ARG A 564 -2.63 8.94 -10.74
N ASP A 565 -1.85 7.87 -10.66
CA ASP A 565 -0.59 7.68 -11.35
C ASP A 565 -0.63 6.57 -12.39
N TYR A 566 0.24 6.68 -13.43
CA TYR A 566 0.42 5.69 -14.49
C TYR A 566 1.90 5.24 -14.50
N ASP A 567 2.28 4.46 -13.49
CA ASP A 567 3.66 4.09 -13.18
C ASP A 567 4.03 2.64 -13.52
N TYR A 568 3.32 2.05 -14.49
CA TYR A 568 3.45 0.65 -14.90
C TYR A 568 3.72 0.47 -16.39
#